data_e03b79f0fd32c788fb7c2d29ae9f534d
#
_entry.id   e03b79f0fd32c788fb7c2d29ae9f534d
#
_cell.length_a   1.000
_cell.length_b   1.000
_cell.length_c   1.000
_cell.angle_alpha   90.00
_cell.angle_beta   90.00
_cell.angle_gamma   90.00
#
_symmetry.space_group_name_H-M   'P 1'
#
loop_
_entity.id
_entity.type
_entity.pdbx_description
1 polymer ?
#
loop_
_entity_poly.entity_id
_entity_poly.type
_entity_poly.pdbx_seq_one_letter_code
_entity_poly.pdbx_strand_id
1 'polypeptide(L)'
;MAEAKITKDIASLSFEDALSQLEDIVRDLEGGQVKLEEAVKHYERGALLKRHCEVKLADARMKVEKITGLGDAMKLENVDPE
;
A
#
# COMPACT_ATOMS: atom_id res chain seq x y z
N MET A 1 0.71 13.44 15.57
CA MET A 1 0.63 12.91 15.59
C MET A 1 1.02 11.99 15.38
N ALA A 2 1.08 11.67 15.62
CA ALA A 2 1.62 10.63 15.73
C ALA A 2 1.65 9.96 14.66
N GLU A 3 2.52 9.39 14.41
CA GLU A 3 2.61 8.77 13.40
C GLU A 3 1.95 7.60 13.41
N ALA A 4 1.35 7.21 12.54
CA ALA A 4 0.68 6.03 12.47
C ALA A 4 1.57 4.87 12.44
N LYS A 5 1.36 3.92 13.29
CA LYS A 5 2.14 2.76 13.27
C LYS A 5 1.30 1.67 12.77
N ILE A 6 1.78 0.84 11.89
CA ILE A 6 1.04 -0.29 11.36
C ILE A 6 0.83 -1.29 12.48
N THR A 7 -0.41 -1.63 12.72
CA THR A 7 -0.74 -2.56 13.79
C THR A 7 -0.55 -3.99 13.29
N LYS A 8 -0.56 -4.94 14.21
CA LYS A 8 -0.34 -6.31 13.82
C LYS A 8 -1.37 -6.85 12.89
N ASP A 9 -2.62 -6.47 13.06
CA ASP A 9 -3.66 -6.99 12.19
C ASP A 9 -3.43 -6.51 10.76
N ILE A 10 -2.95 -5.29 10.57
CA ILE A 10 -2.71 -4.80 9.25
C ILE A 10 -1.43 -5.41 8.70
N ALA A 11 -0.42 -5.52 9.55
CA ALA A 11 0.86 -6.06 9.12
C ALA A 11 0.73 -7.49 8.60
N SER A 12 -0.27 -8.22 9.05
CA SER A 12 -0.42 -9.59 8.63
C SER A 12 -1.24 -9.73 7.35
N LEU A 13 -1.76 -8.64 6.82
CA LEU A 13 -2.55 -8.73 5.61
C LEU A 13 -1.68 -8.85 4.38
N SER A 14 -2.18 -9.56 3.39
CA SER A 14 -1.50 -9.60 2.12
C SER A 14 -1.71 -8.24 1.47
N PHE A 15 -0.95 -7.95 0.43
CA PHE A 15 -1.12 -6.70 -0.30
C PHE A 15 -2.54 -6.63 -0.84
N GLU A 16 -3.03 -7.72 -1.41
CA GLU A 16 -4.34 -7.74 -2.02
C GLU A 16 -5.44 -7.48 -0.99
N ASP A 17 -5.30 -8.08 0.18
CA ASP A 17 -6.31 -7.88 1.22
C ASP A 17 -6.25 -6.45 1.74
N ALA A 18 -5.06 -5.92 1.91
CA ALA A 18 -4.92 -4.56 2.40
C ALA A 18 -5.50 -3.58 1.38
N LEU A 19 -5.25 -3.82 0.11
CA LEU A 19 -5.75 -2.95 -0.94
C LEU A 19 -7.28 -3.00 -0.98
N SER A 20 -7.82 -4.20 -0.83
CA SER A 20 -9.26 -4.36 -0.86
C SER A 20 -9.92 -3.59 0.29
N GLN A 21 -9.33 -3.67 1.48
CA GLN A 21 -9.86 -2.95 2.61
C GLN A 21 -9.75 -1.45 2.40
N LEU A 22 -8.64 -1.01 1.81
CA LEU A 22 -8.46 0.39 1.55
C LEU A 22 -9.50 0.89 0.57
N GLU A 23 -9.78 0.10 -0.45
CA GLU A 23 -10.79 0.48 -1.43
C GLU A 23 -12.17 0.60 -0.77
N ASP A 24 -12.48 -0.29 0.16
CA ASP A 24 -13.75 -0.23 0.84
C ASP A 24 -13.85 1.05 1.67
N ILE A 25 -12.76 1.42 2.32
CA ILE A 25 -12.75 2.62 3.12
C ILE A 25 -12.93 3.85 2.26
N VAL A 26 -12.25 3.89 1.13
CA VAL A 26 -12.37 5.03 0.23
C VAL A 26 -13.80 5.14 -0.27
N ARG A 27 -14.39 4.01 -0.59
CA ARG A 27 -15.75 4.02 -1.08
C ARG A 27 -16.70 4.55 -0.02
N ASP A 28 -16.52 4.12 1.23
CA ASP A 28 -17.35 4.57 2.31
C ASP A 28 -17.20 6.06 2.54
N LEU A 29 -15.99 6.56 2.48
CA LEU A 29 -15.76 7.97 2.70
C LEU A 29 -16.32 8.80 1.56
N GLU A 30 -16.18 8.30 0.35
CA GLU A 30 -16.70 9.03 -0.79
C GLU A 30 -18.22 9.06 -0.78
N GLY A 31 -18.84 8.07 -0.20
CA GLY A 31 -20.27 8.01 -0.14
C GLY A 31 -20.86 9.05 0.79
N GLY A 32 -20.03 9.55 1.71
CA GLY A 32 -20.48 10.62 2.59
C GLY A 32 -21.54 10.25 3.56
N GLN A 33 -21.76 8.96 3.76
CA GLN A 33 -22.78 8.55 4.68
C GLN A 33 -22.25 8.16 6.03
N VAL A 34 -20.99 8.32 6.24
CA VAL A 34 -20.36 7.92 7.47
C VAL A 34 -20.37 9.07 8.45
N LYS A 35 -20.63 8.79 9.70
CA LYS A 35 -20.61 9.84 10.69
C LYS A 35 -19.19 10.33 10.85
N LEU A 36 -19.04 11.58 11.28
CA LEU A 36 -17.73 12.16 11.38
C LEU A 36 -16.75 11.33 12.19
N GLU A 37 -17.17 10.83 13.33
CA GLU A 37 -16.28 10.04 14.14
C GLU A 37 -15.82 8.80 13.43
N GLU A 38 -16.73 8.18 12.68
CA GLU A 38 -16.36 7.00 11.96
C GLU A 38 -15.49 7.35 10.77
N ALA A 39 -15.75 8.50 10.17
CA ALA A 39 -14.93 8.93 9.04
C ALA A 39 -13.48 9.12 9.48
N VAL A 40 -13.28 9.65 10.69
CA VAL A 40 -11.94 9.84 11.20
C VAL A 40 -11.25 8.50 11.39
N LYS A 41 -11.98 7.52 11.95
CA LYS A 41 -11.40 6.21 12.18
C LYS A 41 -11.08 5.53 10.86
N HIS A 42 -11.95 5.68 9.88
CA HIS A 42 -11.73 5.10 8.56
C HIS A 42 -10.49 5.75 7.92
N TYR A 43 -10.37 7.05 8.08
CA TYR A 43 -9.25 7.75 7.51
C TYR A 43 -7.94 7.26 8.14
N GLU A 44 -7.94 7.09 9.46
CA GLU A 44 -6.74 6.63 10.14
C GLU A 44 -6.38 5.22 9.71
N ARG A 45 -7.37 4.35 9.62
CA ARG A 45 -7.08 2.98 9.21
C ARG A 45 -6.64 2.97 7.75
N GLY A 46 -7.25 3.81 6.93
CA GLY A 46 -6.87 3.91 5.53
C GLY A 46 -5.42 4.33 5.37
N ALA A 47 -4.96 5.25 6.22
CA ALA A 47 -3.59 5.69 6.15
C ALA A 47 -2.63 4.54 6.49
N LEU A 48 -3.00 3.71 7.46
CA LEU A 48 -2.17 2.58 7.82
C LEU A 48 -2.16 1.53 6.71
N LEU A 49 -3.32 1.29 6.11
CA LEU A 49 -3.40 0.33 5.02
C LEU A 49 -2.60 0.82 3.82
N LYS A 50 -2.65 2.12 3.57
CA LYS A 50 -1.91 2.69 2.46
C LYS A 50 -0.42 2.50 2.70
N ARG A 51 0.03 2.76 3.92
CA ARG A 51 1.43 2.59 4.21
C ARG A 51 1.85 1.14 4.07
N HIS A 52 1.01 0.22 4.51
CA HIS A 52 1.33 -1.20 4.41
C HIS A 52 1.46 -1.59 2.94
N CYS A 53 0.57 -1.09 2.09
CA CYS A 53 0.63 -1.37 0.68
C CYS A 53 1.92 -0.79 0.08
N GLU A 54 2.30 0.40 0.50
CA GLU A 54 3.51 1.02 -0.01
C GLU A 54 4.75 0.21 0.36
N VAL A 55 4.76 -0.31 1.57
CA VAL A 55 5.89 -1.11 2.01
C VAL A 55 5.95 -2.40 1.21
N LYS A 56 4.80 -3.02 0.99
CA LYS A 56 4.76 -4.25 0.21
C LYS A 56 5.19 -4.01 -1.23
N LEU A 57 4.79 -2.88 -1.79
CA LEU A 57 5.18 -2.58 -3.15
C LEU A 57 6.68 -2.30 -3.25
N ALA A 58 7.22 -1.61 -2.25
CA ALA A 58 8.63 -1.32 -2.26
C ALA A 58 9.43 -2.62 -2.15
N ASP A 59 8.93 -3.53 -1.31
CA ASP A 59 9.59 -4.80 -1.13
C ASP A 59 9.57 -5.60 -2.41
N ALA A 60 8.43 -5.62 -3.08
CA ALA A 60 8.30 -6.36 -4.33
C ALA A 60 9.20 -5.74 -5.39
N ARG A 61 9.29 -4.42 -5.40
CA ARG A 61 10.13 -3.76 -6.37
C ARG A 61 11.59 -4.12 -6.14
N MET A 62 12.02 -4.16 -4.89
CA MET A 62 13.38 -4.54 -4.62
C MET A 62 13.68 -5.95 -5.08
N LYS A 63 12.73 -6.85 -4.92
CA LYS A 63 12.94 -8.22 -5.34
C LYS A 63 13.05 -8.31 -6.85
N VAL A 64 12.24 -7.53 -7.54
CA VAL A 64 12.30 -7.54 -8.98
C VAL A 64 13.65 -6.97 -9.44
N GLU A 65 14.10 -5.92 -8.78
CA GLU A 65 15.36 -5.33 -9.15
C GLU A 65 16.52 -6.28 -8.93
N LYS A 66 16.43 -7.09 -7.90
CA LYS A 66 17.48 -8.02 -7.66
C LYS A 66 17.51 -9.06 -8.73
N ILE A 67 16.38 -9.52 -9.15
CA ILE A 67 16.30 -10.54 -10.17
C ILE A 67 16.74 -10.00 -11.49
N THR A 68 16.28 -8.81 -11.87
CA THR A 68 16.69 -8.29 -13.14
C THR A 68 18.12 -7.84 -13.08
N GLY A 69 18.55 -7.45 -11.91
CA GLY A 69 19.92 -6.98 -11.77
C GLY A 69 20.88 -7.98 -12.20
N LEU A 70 20.52 -9.26 -12.17
CA LEU A 70 21.38 -10.21 -12.51
C LEU A 70 21.49 -10.19 -13.90
N GLY A 71 20.54 -10.04 -14.59
CA GLY A 71 20.72 -10.16 -15.88
C GLY A 71 20.69 -8.91 -16.37
N ASP A 72 20.79 -8.03 -15.71
CA ASP A 72 20.58 -6.96 -16.09
C ASP A 72 21.42 -6.12 -16.52
N ALA A 73 22.26 -6.21 -16.10
CA ALA A 73 23.15 -5.42 -16.58
C ALA A 73 22.70 -5.15 -17.90
N MET A 74 22.25 -6.08 -18.56
CA MET A 74 22.00 -5.88 -19.80
C MET A 74 20.75 -5.28 -20.03
N LYS A 75 19.95 -5.26 -19.28
CA LYS A 75 18.83 -4.81 -19.55
C LYS A 75 18.64 -3.48 -19.32
N LEU A 76 19.33 -2.88 -18.63
CA LEU A 76 19.19 -1.68 -18.34
C LEU A 76 18.80 -0.88 -19.42
N GLU A 77 19.46 -0.94 -20.35
CA GLU A 77 19.25 -0.11 -21.32
C GLU A 77 17.96 -0.30 -21.94
N ASN A 78 17.49 -1.36 -22.03
CA ASN A 78 16.34 -1.53 -22.67
C ASN A 78 15.20 -1.12 -21.98
N VAL A 79 15.26 -0.96 -20.95
CA VAL A 79 14.23 -0.73 -20.23
C VAL A 79 13.65 0.45 -20.41
N ASP A 80 13.82 1.14 -20.66
CA ASP A 80 13.35 2.30 -20.67
C ASP A 80 12.36 2.61 -21.31
N PRO A 81 11.70 2.86 -21.13
CA PRO A 81 10.83 3.11 -21.61
C PRO A 81 10.40 4.16 -21.77
N GLU A 82 10.29 4.29 -21.60
CA GLU A 82 9.88 5.00 -21.69
C GLU A 82 9.70 5.44 -21.68
#